data_d1103b24b1f9be0b7e336e9fc2a4508b
#
_entry.id   d1103b24b1f9be0b7e336e9fc2a4508b
#
_cell.length_a   1.000
_cell.length_b   1.000
_cell.length_c   1.000
_cell.angle_alpha   90.00
_cell.angle_beta   90.00
_cell.angle_gamma   90.00
#
_symmetry.space_group_name_H-M   'P 1'
#
loop_
_entity.id
_entity.type
_entity.pdbx_description
1 polymer ?
#
loop_
_entity_poly.entity_id
_entity_poly.type
_entity_poly.pdbx_seq_one_letter_code
_entity_poly.pdbx_strand_id
1 'polypeptide(L)'
;MPNPPEISTEARRQALAKAVDHRKQRAEFKRELAEGKRFWREALDSEVEAIQRMRIKELLESLPGFGTIRAVAILDRVGISHTRRIQGLGSTQRAKLELELKGR
;
A
#
# COMPACT_ATOMS: atom_id res chain seq x y z
N MET A 1 -5.40 10.36 -41.86
CA MET A 1 -6.45 10.17 -40.87
C MET A 1 -5.95 10.54 -39.49
N PRO A 2 -6.63 11.45 -38.87
CA PRO A 2 -6.17 11.82 -37.52
C PRO A 2 -6.39 10.66 -36.56
N ASN A 3 -5.38 10.40 -35.77
CA ASN A 3 -5.50 9.44 -34.69
C ASN A 3 -6.42 10.00 -33.62
N PRO A 4 -7.11 9.13 -32.88
CA PRO A 4 -7.85 9.60 -31.73
C PRO A 4 -6.91 10.38 -30.78
N PRO A 5 -7.43 11.33 -30.02
CA PRO A 5 -6.60 12.07 -29.09
C PRO A 5 -5.94 11.09 -28.14
N GLU A 6 -4.66 10.98 -28.26
CA GLU A 6 -3.85 10.11 -27.43
C GLU A 6 -3.05 10.95 -26.46
N ILE A 7 -2.63 10.31 -25.38
CA ILE A 7 -1.66 10.91 -24.48
C ILE A 7 -0.41 11.21 -25.30
N SER A 8 0.06 12.45 -25.25
CA SER A 8 1.28 12.85 -25.95
C SER A 8 2.48 12.05 -25.48
N THR A 9 3.53 11.99 -26.28
CA THR A 9 4.76 11.30 -25.91
C THR A 9 5.31 11.83 -24.59
N GLU A 10 5.25 13.14 -24.38
CA GLU A 10 5.70 13.75 -23.14
C GLU A 10 4.84 13.34 -21.95
N ALA A 11 3.51 13.39 -22.11
CA ALA A 11 2.60 12.97 -21.04
C ALA A 11 2.77 11.49 -20.71
N ARG A 12 2.99 10.66 -21.75
CA ARG A 12 3.24 9.22 -21.57
C ARG A 12 4.55 8.98 -20.81
N ARG A 13 5.59 9.74 -21.15
CA ARG A 13 6.89 9.66 -20.49
C ARG A 13 6.78 10.07 -19.03
N GLN A 14 6.04 11.14 -18.74
CA GLN A 14 5.80 11.59 -17.37
C GLN A 14 5.02 10.55 -16.57
N ALA A 15 4.01 9.94 -17.16
CA ALA A 15 3.22 8.90 -16.50
C ALA A 15 4.07 7.67 -16.16
N LEU A 16 4.95 7.26 -17.07
CA LEU A 16 5.87 6.15 -16.84
C LEU A 16 6.87 6.47 -15.73
N ALA A 17 7.43 7.68 -15.75
CA ALA A 17 8.35 8.13 -14.72
C ALA A 17 7.70 8.13 -13.35
N LYS A 18 6.45 8.62 -13.27
CA LYS A 18 5.68 8.62 -12.02
C LYS A 18 5.42 7.21 -11.51
N ALA A 19 5.09 6.28 -12.41
CA ALA A 19 4.86 4.88 -12.05
C ALA A 19 6.12 4.22 -11.50
N VAL A 20 7.27 4.50 -12.10
CA VAL A 20 8.57 4.00 -11.63
C VAL A 20 8.88 4.56 -10.25
N ASP A 21 8.66 5.86 -10.07
CA ASP A 21 8.90 6.53 -8.79
C ASP A 21 8.00 5.96 -7.68
N HIS A 22 6.72 5.75 -7.96
CA HIS A 22 5.79 5.13 -7.02
C HIS A 22 6.24 3.74 -6.61
N ARG A 23 6.70 2.92 -7.56
CA ARG A 23 7.21 1.58 -7.23
C ARG A 23 8.44 1.65 -6.34
N LYS A 24 9.33 2.59 -6.59
CA LYS A 24 10.52 2.81 -5.75
C LYS A 24 10.13 3.19 -4.34
N GLN A 25 9.20 4.13 -4.20
CA GLN A 25 8.75 4.60 -2.89
C GLN A 25 8.09 3.47 -2.10
N ARG A 26 7.24 2.65 -2.74
CA ARG A 26 6.63 1.51 -2.08
C ARG A 26 7.66 0.45 -1.67
N ALA A 27 8.59 0.14 -2.56
CA ALA A 27 9.62 -0.85 -2.29
C ALA A 27 10.50 -0.43 -1.12
N GLU A 28 10.88 0.83 -1.07
CA GLU A 28 11.69 1.38 0.01
C GLU A 28 10.94 1.34 1.35
N PHE A 29 9.67 1.76 1.35
CA PHE A 29 8.84 1.71 2.55
C PHE A 29 8.68 0.29 3.07
N LYS A 30 8.40 -0.67 2.17
CA LYS A 30 8.25 -2.07 2.56
C LYS A 30 9.55 -2.64 3.11
N ARG A 31 10.68 -2.28 2.52
CA ARG A 31 11.99 -2.71 3.01
C ARG A 31 12.24 -2.19 4.43
N GLU A 32 11.93 -0.92 4.67
CA GLU A 32 12.09 -0.32 5.99
C GLU A 32 11.16 -0.96 7.02
N LEU A 33 9.95 -1.33 6.64
CA LEU A 33 9.04 -2.08 7.50
C LEU A 33 9.62 -3.44 7.87
N ALA A 34 10.14 -4.16 6.87
CA ALA A 34 10.74 -5.48 7.07
C ALA A 34 11.97 -5.41 7.97
N GLU A 35 12.71 -4.31 7.93
CA GLU A 35 13.89 -4.07 8.76
C GLU A 35 13.56 -3.53 10.15
N GLY A 36 12.27 -3.28 10.43
CA GLY A 36 11.84 -2.73 11.72
C GLY A 36 12.11 -1.25 11.89
N LYS A 37 12.42 -0.53 10.81
CA LYS A 37 12.73 0.91 10.84
C LYS A 37 11.49 1.79 10.76
N ARG A 38 10.35 1.21 10.38
CA ARG A 38 9.07 1.91 10.26
C ARG A 38 7.98 1.13 10.94
N PHE A 39 6.94 1.85 11.42
CA PHE A 39 5.73 1.23 11.93
C PHE A 39 4.67 1.20 10.84
N TRP A 40 3.88 0.14 10.80
CA TRP A 40 2.83 -0.03 9.81
C TRP A 40 1.81 1.11 9.83
N ARG A 41 1.56 1.70 11.02
CA ARG A 41 0.62 2.83 11.15
C ARG A 41 1.06 4.06 10.39
N GLU A 42 2.35 4.24 10.16
CA GLU A 42 2.87 5.37 9.38
C GLU A 42 2.29 5.37 7.97
N ALA A 43 2.02 4.18 7.41
CA ALA A 43 1.40 4.07 6.09
C ALA A 43 -0.02 4.62 6.08
N LEU A 44 -0.78 4.40 7.16
CA LEU A 44 -2.16 4.85 7.26
C LEU A 44 -2.28 6.37 7.32
N ASP A 45 -1.26 7.02 7.86
CA ASP A 45 -1.23 8.48 8.03
C ASP A 45 -0.37 9.17 6.97
N SER A 46 0.18 8.42 6.04
CA SER A 46 1.05 8.97 5.00
C SER A 46 0.28 9.81 3.99
N GLU A 47 0.88 10.93 3.60
CA GLU A 47 0.36 11.78 2.53
C GLU A 47 0.99 11.42 1.18
N VAL A 48 1.93 10.48 1.17
CA VAL A 48 2.60 10.03 -0.05
C VAL A 48 1.63 9.18 -0.88
N GLU A 49 1.35 9.63 -2.11
CA GLU A 49 0.39 8.98 -2.99
C GLU A 49 0.72 7.50 -3.22
N ALA A 50 1.99 7.18 -3.43
CA ALA A 50 2.43 5.79 -3.64
C ALA A 50 2.06 4.89 -2.46
N ILE A 51 2.15 5.41 -1.24
CA ILE A 51 1.82 4.67 -0.02
C ILE A 51 0.30 4.54 0.12
N GLN A 52 -0.44 5.62 -0.13
CA GLN A 52 -1.89 5.61 -0.05
C GLN A 52 -2.53 4.63 -1.04
N ARG A 53 -1.90 4.39 -2.17
CA ARG A 53 -2.37 3.46 -3.20
C ARG A 53 -1.96 2.02 -2.93
N MET A 54 -1.10 1.78 -1.96
CA MET A 54 -0.67 0.43 -1.60
C MET A 54 -1.85 -0.36 -1.03
N ARG A 55 -1.91 -1.65 -1.31
CA ARG A 55 -2.93 -2.51 -0.73
C ARG A 55 -2.59 -2.83 0.73
N ILE A 56 -3.61 -2.94 1.56
CA ILE A 56 -3.41 -3.32 2.98
C ILE A 56 -2.71 -4.68 3.07
N LYS A 57 -3.09 -5.62 2.20
CA LYS A 57 -2.45 -6.93 2.13
C LYS A 57 -0.94 -6.80 1.94
N GLU A 58 -0.51 -5.96 1.00
CA GLU A 58 0.89 -5.72 0.71
C GLU A 58 1.63 -5.13 1.92
N LEU A 59 0.98 -4.21 2.62
CA LEU A 59 1.51 -3.62 3.83
C LEU A 59 1.76 -4.70 4.90
N LEU A 60 0.77 -5.56 5.14
CA LEU A 60 0.87 -6.61 6.14
C LEU A 60 1.93 -7.65 5.79
N GLU A 61 2.01 -8.03 4.51
CA GLU A 61 3.02 -8.98 4.04
C GLU A 61 4.45 -8.48 4.24
N SER A 62 4.61 -7.17 4.36
CA SER A 62 5.92 -6.54 4.54
C SER A 62 6.40 -6.49 5.99
N LEU A 63 5.52 -6.82 6.94
CA LEU A 63 5.89 -6.82 8.35
C LEU A 63 6.81 -8.00 8.69
N PRO A 64 7.77 -7.80 9.62
CA PRO A 64 8.66 -8.88 10.04
C PRO A 64 7.87 -10.11 10.52
N GLY A 65 8.21 -11.28 9.98
CA GLY A 65 7.55 -12.54 10.34
C GLY A 65 6.18 -12.75 9.72
N PHE A 66 5.69 -11.84 8.89
CA PHE A 66 4.42 -12.00 8.20
C PHE A 66 4.63 -12.56 6.81
N GLY A 67 3.76 -13.52 6.44
CA GLY A 67 3.66 -13.99 5.06
C GLY A 67 2.26 -13.73 4.55
N THR A 68 2.00 -14.19 3.32
CA THR A 68 0.70 -14.01 2.68
C THR A 68 -0.44 -14.67 3.48
N ILE A 69 -0.21 -15.88 4.01
CA ILE A 69 -1.23 -16.62 4.77
C ILE A 69 -1.68 -15.83 5.98
N ARG A 70 -0.72 -15.30 6.73
CA ARG A 70 -1.02 -14.53 7.95
C ARG A 70 -1.71 -13.21 7.62
N ALA A 71 -1.26 -12.54 6.57
CA ALA A 71 -1.87 -11.30 6.11
C ALA A 71 -3.33 -11.52 5.72
N VAL A 72 -3.61 -12.54 4.91
CA VAL A 72 -4.97 -12.88 4.49
C VAL A 72 -5.86 -13.23 5.69
N ALA A 73 -5.34 -14.01 6.63
CA ALA A 73 -6.09 -14.37 7.83
C ALA A 73 -6.52 -13.14 8.63
N ILE A 74 -5.65 -12.15 8.76
CA ILE A 74 -5.97 -10.91 9.45
C ILE A 74 -7.03 -10.12 8.68
N LEU A 75 -6.87 -9.98 7.37
CA LEU A 75 -7.84 -9.26 6.53
C LEU A 75 -9.23 -9.88 6.64
N ASP A 76 -9.32 -11.21 6.56
CA ASP A 76 -10.59 -11.91 6.66
C ASP A 76 -11.22 -11.73 8.04
N ARG A 77 -10.44 -11.78 9.10
CA ARG A 77 -10.90 -11.62 10.46
C ARG A 77 -11.40 -10.21 10.73
N VAL A 78 -10.74 -9.21 10.19
CA VAL A 78 -11.11 -7.80 10.33
C VAL A 78 -12.24 -7.40 9.38
N GLY A 79 -12.42 -8.14 8.30
CA GLY A 79 -13.42 -7.82 7.28
C GLY A 79 -12.92 -6.83 6.24
N ILE A 80 -11.65 -6.90 5.91
CA ILE A 80 -11.04 -6.06 4.87
C ILE A 80 -10.89 -6.86 3.59
N SER A 81 -11.34 -6.31 2.46
CA SER A 81 -11.15 -6.92 1.15
C SER A 81 -9.67 -7.07 0.84
N HIS A 82 -9.29 -8.17 0.19
CA HIS A 82 -7.90 -8.42 -0.19
C HIS A 82 -7.35 -7.41 -1.20
N THR A 83 -8.24 -6.65 -1.84
CA THR A 83 -7.86 -5.61 -2.80
C THR A 83 -7.97 -4.20 -2.22
N ARG A 84 -8.35 -4.08 -0.95
CA ARG A 84 -8.51 -2.77 -0.31
C ARG A 84 -7.18 -2.04 -0.25
N ARG A 85 -7.18 -0.78 -0.64
CA ARG A 85 -6.01 0.07 -0.57
C ARG A 85 -6.02 0.88 0.72
N ILE A 86 -4.84 1.35 1.13
CA ILE A 86 -4.70 2.15 2.36
C ILE A 86 -5.66 3.33 2.34
N GLN A 87 -5.74 4.07 1.23
CA GLN A 87 -6.62 5.23 1.10
C GLN A 87 -8.11 4.90 1.24
N GLY A 88 -8.49 3.64 1.05
CA GLY A 88 -9.87 3.19 1.15
C GLY A 88 -10.23 2.56 2.48
N LEU A 89 -9.32 2.58 3.46
CA LEU A 89 -9.54 1.96 4.75
C LEU A 89 -10.52 2.78 5.59
N GLY A 90 -11.60 2.15 6.06
CA GLY A 90 -12.57 2.79 6.92
C GLY A 90 -12.07 2.89 8.37
N SER A 91 -12.65 3.82 9.14
CA SER A 91 -12.24 4.04 10.53
C SER A 91 -12.46 2.81 11.42
N THR A 92 -13.56 2.10 11.22
CA THR A 92 -13.84 0.87 11.97
C THR A 92 -12.83 -0.23 11.63
N GLN A 93 -12.51 -0.37 10.34
CA GLN A 93 -11.51 -1.34 9.87
C GLN A 93 -10.13 -1.00 10.43
N ARG A 94 -9.79 0.28 10.44
CA ARG A 94 -8.52 0.75 11.02
C ARG A 94 -8.41 0.36 12.49
N ALA A 95 -9.46 0.63 13.27
CA ALA A 95 -9.47 0.31 14.71
C ALA A 95 -9.30 -1.19 14.95
N LYS A 96 -9.99 -2.02 14.17
CA LYS A 96 -9.88 -3.47 14.29
C LYS A 96 -8.48 -3.95 13.91
N LEU A 97 -7.90 -3.35 12.86
CA LEU A 97 -6.56 -3.70 12.41
C LEU A 97 -5.52 -3.33 13.48
N GLU A 98 -5.69 -2.19 14.14
CA GLU A 98 -4.83 -1.79 15.25
C GLU A 98 -4.85 -2.78 16.40
N LEU A 99 -6.01 -3.36 16.70
CA LEU A 99 -6.12 -4.40 17.73
C LEU A 99 -5.38 -5.67 17.31
N GLU A 100 -5.51 -6.07 16.04
CA GLU A 100 -4.87 -7.28 15.53
C GLU A 100 -3.33 -7.15 15.49
N LEU A 101 -2.84 -5.94 15.25
CA LEU A 101 -1.41 -5.67 15.08
C LEU A 101 -0.80 -4.99 16.32
N LYS A 102 -1.45 -5.10 17.45
CA LYS A 102 -1.00 -4.47 18.69
C LYS A 102 0.44 -4.90 18.99
N GLY A 103 1.31 -3.91 19.24
CA GLY A 103 2.71 -4.16 19.57
C GLY A 103 3.63 -4.29 18.37
N ARG A 104 3.14 -4.04 17.18
CA ARG A 104 3.93 -4.22 15.94
C ARG A 104 4.40 -2.91 15.35
#